data_b692f77f5dada974cb566eb645b07574
#
_entry.id   b692f77f5dada974cb566eb645b07574
#
_cell.length_a   1.000
_cell.length_b   1.000
_cell.length_c   1.000
_cell.angle_alpha   90.00
_cell.angle_beta   90.00
_cell.angle_gamma   90.00
#
_symmetry.space_group_name_H-M   'P 1'
#
loop_
_entity.id
_entity.type
_entity.pdbx_description
1 polymer ?
#
loop_
_entity_poly.entity_id
_entity_poly.type
_entity_poly.pdbx_seq_one_letter_code
_entity_poly.pdbx_strand_id
1 'polypeptide(L)'
;MVKIGYKKCVSNTLKYKNERCIVGVFEIEDDAIIYPSFDNSFAKYKVNKCKLIRIEKVDGEVLTDIDSLYPSIFFSKEPTCEYKINEEFEIDFVGQNINDVGIIMFFERARAEMYLLESKENGYLVRWRDDGTKYCEENYINYSRNGLCKYYYKSGIIKEEADYKNNYKGGIEKIYNEKGVLIKTIDHTPPPINYDNYKT
;
A
#
# COMPACT_ATOMS: atom_id res chain seq x y z
N MET A 1 11.57 23.81 2.87
CA MET A 1 10.17 23.25 2.92
C MET A 1 10.29 21.89 3.57
N VAL A 2 9.64 21.72 4.72
CA VAL A 2 9.72 20.46 5.47
C VAL A 2 9.16 19.33 4.60
N LYS A 3 9.93 18.26 4.42
CA LYS A 3 9.51 17.08 3.68
C LYS A 3 8.97 16.02 4.64
N ILE A 4 7.78 15.53 4.39
CA ILE A 4 7.11 14.54 5.23
C ILE A 4 7.21 13.15 4.60
N GLY A 5 7.60 12.18 5.39
CA GLY A 5 7.58 10.77 5.05
C GLY A 5 6.60 9.99 5.93
N TYR A 6 6.09 8.90 5.39
CA TYR A 6 5.15 8.00 6.07
C TYR A 6 5.72 6.59 6.10
N LYS A 7 5.56 5.90 7.22
CA LYS A 7 6.03 4.53 7.37
C LYS A 7 4.99 3.71 8.12
N LYS A 8 4.72 2.51 7.61
CA LYS A 8 3.93 1.52 8.34
C LYS A 8 4.78 0.95 9.47
N CYS A 9 4.26 1.02 10.66
CA CYS A 9 4.94 0.61 11.88
C CYS A 9 4.04 -0.28 12.75
N VAL A 10 4.60 -0.79 13.83
CA VAL A 10 3.92 -1.52 14.90
C VAL A 10 4.24 -0.89 16.25
N SER A 11 3.38 -1.07 17.23
CA SER A 11 3.62 -0.67 18.60
C SER A 11 3.79 -1.90 19.49
N ASN A 12 4.68 -1.82 20.47
CA ASN A 12 4.84 -2.83 21.53
C ASN A 12 3.85 -2.64 22.68
N THR A 13 3.10 -1.54 22.68
CA THR A 13 2.10 -1.28 23.71
C THR A 13 0.95 -2.30 23.60
N LEU A 14 0.61 -2.96 24.70
CA LEU A 14 -0.43 -4.01 24.73
C LEU A 14 -1.77 -3.55 24.13
N LYS A 15 -2.13 -2.29 24.32
CA LYS A 15 -3.34 -1.66 23.77
C LYS A 15 -3.40 -1.72 22.25
N TYR A 16 -2.25 -1.62 21.56
CA TYR A 16 -2.16 -1.56 20.10
C TYR A 16 -1.51 -2.79 19.47
N LYS A 17 -1.25 -3.83 20.25
CA LYS A 17 -0.58 -5.06 19.78
C LYS A 17 -1.32 -5.75 18.64
N ASN A 18 -2.64 -5.58 18.56
CA ASN A 18 -3.49 -6.14 17.51
C ASN A 18 -3.75 -5.15 16.35
N GLU A 19 -3.28 -3.90 16.46
CA GLU A 19 -3.38 -2.92 15.37
C GLU A 19 -2.38 -3.30 14.28
N ARG A 20 -2.90 -3.83 13.18
CA ARG A 20 -2.07 -4.29 12.05
C ARG A 20 -1.44 -3.15 11.25
N CYS A 21 -1.88 -1.93 11.47
CA CYS A 21 -1.34 -0.78 10.77
C CYS A 21 -1.39 0.48 11.64
N ILE A 22 -0.23 0.87 12.10
CA ILE A 22 0.03 2.18 12.68
C ILE A 22 0.93 2.92 11.69
N VAL A 23 0.67 4.20 11.47
CA VAL A 23 1.45 5.03 10.57
C VAL A 23 2.32 5.98 11.38
N GLY A 24 3.63 5.82 11.27
CA GLY A 24 4.57 6.83 11.71
C GLY A 24 4.64 7.97 10.68
N VAL A 25 4.53 9.20 11.14
CA VAL A 25 4.72 10.42 10.35
C VAL A 25 6.07 10.99 10.71
N PHE A 26 6.94 11.13 9.72
CA PHE A 26 8.32 11.54 9.92
C PHE A 26 8.61 12.84 9.19
N GLU A 27 9.29 13.73 9.87
CA GLU A 27 9.99 14.85 9.26
C GLU A 27 11.32 14.35 8.71
N ILE A 28 11.61 14.71 7.46
CA ILE A 28 12.85 14.35 6.80
C ILE A 28 13.71 15.60 6.78
N GLU A 29 14.89 15.50 7.37
CA GLU A 29 15.83 16.60 7.49
C GLU A 29 16.28 17.11 6.11
N ASP A 30 16.57 18.41 6.02
CA ASP A 30 16.94 19.05 4.74
C ASP A 30 18.24 18.50 4.15
N ASP A 31 19.15 17.97 4.99
CA ASP A 31 20.41 17.33 4.62
C ASP A 31 20.31 15.81 4.45
N ALA A 32 19.12 15.25 4.60
CA ALA A 32 18.91 13.83 4.44
C ALA A 32 19.17 13.34 3.01
N ILE A 33 19.85 12.21 2.91
CA ILE A 33 20.07 11.52 1.64
C ILE A 33 18.85 10.64 1.35
N ILE A 34 18.25 10.79 0.17
CA ILE A 34 17.04 10.09 -0.23
C ILE A 34 17.32 9.31 -1.51
N TYR A 35 17.13 8.00 -1.47
CA TYR A 35 17.25 7.11 -2.62
C TYR A 35 15.93 6.41 -2.93
N PRO A 36 15.57 6.23 -4.21
CA PRO A 36 14.54 5.28 -4.61
C PRO A 36 14.94 3.88 -4.15
N SER A 37 14.04 3.13 -3.57
CA SER A 37 14.29 1.72 -3.24
C SER A 37 14.20 0.87 -4.51
N PHE A 38 15.17 -0.01 -4.75
CA PHE A 38 15.22 -0.87 -5.94
C PHE A 38 14.14 -1.97 -5.96
N ASP A 39 13.63 -2.34 -4.79
CA ASP A 39 12.52 -3.29 -4.67
C ASP A 39 11.19 -2.51 -4.60
N ASN A 40 10.60 -2.25 -5.75
CA ASN A 40 9.71 -1.10 -5.90
C ASN A 40 8.28 -1.41 -6.32
N SER A 41 7.62 -2.37 -5.74
CA SER A 41 6.18 -2.53 -5.98
C SER A 41 5.30 -1.38 -5.42
N PHE A 42 5.87 -0.40 -4.69
CA PHE A 42 5.12 0.63 -3.96
C PHE A 42 5.71 2.04 -4.00
N ALA A 43 6.66 2.35 -4.90
CA ALA A 43 7.38 3.64 -4.91
C ALA A 43 7.93 4.02 -3.51
N LYS A 44 8.70 3.10 -2.94
CA LYS A 44 9.41 3.28 -1.67
C LYS A 44 10.65 4.13 -1.85
N TYR A 45 11.00 4.84 -0.81
CA TYR A 45 12.25 5.58 -0.70
C TYR A 45 13.02 5.11 0.51
N LYS A 46 14.34 5.13 0.42
CA LYS A 46 15.24 4.96 1.56
C LYS A 46 15.77 6.31 1.98
N VAL A 47 15.70 6.58 3.26
CA VAL A 47 16.13 7.83 3.87
C VAL A 47 17.17 7.50 4.93
N ASN A 48 18.24 8.28 5.02
CA ASN A 48 19.26 8.07 6.05
C ASN A 48 18.95 8.82 7.34
N LYS A 49 18.20 9.92 7.30
CA LYS A 49 17.97 10.79 8.45
C LYS A 49 16.53 11.29 8.50
N CYS A 50 15.92 11.14 9.65
CA CYS A 50 14.54 11.56 9.88
C CYS A 50 14.22 11.66 11.37
N LYS A 51 13.06 12.26 11.68
CA LYS A 51 12.55 12.42 13.03
C LYS A 51 11.07 12.03 13.07
N LEU A 52 10.71 11.14 13.99
CA LEU A 52 9.31 10.79 14.21
C LEU A 52 8.59 11.96 14.88
N ILE A 53 7.61 12.55 14.20
CA ILE A 53 6.89 13.72 14.71
C ILE A 53 5.45 13.41 15.15
N ARG A 54 4.87 12.32 14.66
CA ARG A 54 3.48 11.96 14.97
C ARG A 54 3.21 10.48 14.72
N ILE A 55 2.31 9.91 15.50
CA ILE A 55 1.84 8.53 15.38
C ILE A 55 0.33 8.56 15.14
N GLU A 56 -0.14 7.83 14.13
CA GLU A 56 -1.53 7.85 13.71
C GLU A 56 -2.07 6.44 13.43
N LYS A 57 -3.37 6.24 13.61
CA LYS A 57 -4.08 5.11 13.02
C LYS A 57 -4.34 5.34 11.52
N VAL A 58 -4.81 4.30 10.84
CA VAL A 58 -5.15 4.36 9.40
C VAL A 58 -6.24 5.40 9.11
N ASP A 59 -7.18 5.59 10.01
CA ASP A 59 -8.26 6.59 9.90
C ASP A 59 -7.81 8.03 10.15
N GLY A 60 -6.54 8.24 10.53
CA GLY A 60 -5.96 9.55 10.80
C GLY A 60 -6.05 9.99 12.27
N GLU A 61 -6.62 9.17 13.16
CA GLU A 61 -6.61 9.45 14.60
C GLU A 61 -5.18 9.51 15.12
N VAL A 62 -4.81 10.63 15.73
CA VAL A 62 -3.49 10.81 16.35
C VAL A 62 -3.43 10.08 17.69
N LEU A 63 -2.45 9.21 17.85
CA LEU A 63 -2.20 8.49 19.09
C LEU A 63 -1.26 9.32 19.98
N THR A 64 -1.73 9.70 21.14
CA THR A 64 -0.99 10.54 22.12
C THR A 64 -0.54 9.76 23.34
N ASP A 65 -0.93 8.51 23.46
CA ASP A 65 -0.63 7.63 24.60
C ASP A 65 0.49 6.62 24.29
N ILE A 66 1.13 6.75 23.14
CA ILE A 66 2.36 6.05 22.76
C ILE A 66 3.39 7.07 22.25
N ASP A 67 4.63 6.87 22.58
CA ASP A 67 5.74 7.76 22.26
C ASP A 67 6.78 7.12 21.33
N SER A 68 6.61 5.84 21.01
CA SER A 68 7.55 5.12 20.17
C SER A 68 6.89 4.09 19.25
N LEU A 69 7.58 3.79 18.15
CA LEU A 69 7.20 2.82 17.14
C LEU A 69 8.37 1.93 16.75
N TYR A 70 8.04 0.76 16.23
CA TYR A 70 8.99 -0.18 15.65
C TYR A 70 8.69 -0.39 14.17
N PRO A 71 9.71 -0.65 13.32
CA PRO A 71 9.50 -1.06 11.94
C PRO A 71 8.59 -2.29 11.89
N SER A 72 7.66 -2.35 10.94
CA SER A 72 6.92 -3.58 10.71
C SER A 72 7.86 -4.63 10.10
N ILE A 73 8.09 -5.74 10.81
CA ILE A 73 9.23 -6.66 10.65
C ILE A 73 9.16 -7.55 9.40
N PHE A 74 8.22 -7.36 8.50
CA PHE A 74 7.94 -8.39 7.49
C PHE A 74 8.88 -8.42 6.30
N PHE A 75 10.00 -8.01 6.13
CA PHE A 75 10.95 -8.18 4.99
C PHE A 75 12.03 -7.09 4.86
N SER A 76 12.30 -6.30 5.88
CA SER A 76 13.41 -5.37 5.77
C SER A 76 14.62 -5.82 6.58
N LYS A 77 15.78 -5.77 5.99
CA LYS A 77 17.07 -5.73 6.72
C LYS A 77 17.23 -4.38 7.45
N GLU A 78 16.13 -3.71 7.76
CA GLU A 78 16.19 -2.51 8.58
C GLU A 78 16.68 -2.89 9.96
N PRO A 79 17.51 -2.05 10.57
CA PRO A 79 17.89 -2.25 11.95
C PRO A 79 16.62 -2.34 12.79
N THR A 80 16.55 -3.32 13.68
CA THR A 80 15.53 -3.41 14.71
C THR A 80 15.73 -2.24 15.68
N CYS A 81 15.22 -1.08 15.32
CA CYS A 81 15.37 0.14 16.10
C CYS A 81 13.98 0.63 16.53
N GLU A 82 13.96 1.28 17.63
CA GLU A 82 12.83 2.02 18.14
C GLU A 82 12.88 3.45 17.61
N TYR A 83 11.80 3.92 16.99
CA TYR A 83 11.64 5.33 16.65
C TYR A 83 10.85 6.01 17.76
N LYS A 84 11.45 6.99 18.43
CA LYS A 84 10.77 7.76 19.49
C LYS A 84 10.33 9.12 18.99
N ILE A 85 9.19 9.59 19.49
CA ILE A 85 8.65 10.91 19.15
C ILE A 85 9.68 12.00 19.51
N ASN A 86 9.90 12.90 18.55
CA ASN A 86 10.81 14.04 18.59
C ASN A 86 12.30 13.67 18.72
N GLU A 87 12.67 12.40 18.62
CA GLU A 87 14.07 11.99 18.51
C GLU A 87 14.47 11.85 17.03
N GLU A 88 15.70 12.33 16.72
CA GLU A 88 16.30 12.14 15.40
C GLU A 88 16.83 10.71 15.28
N PHE A 89 16.66 10.15 14.10
CA PHE A 89 17.18 8.86 13.74
C PHE A 89 18.05 9.01 12.49
N GLU A 90 19.31 8.58 12.57
CA GLU A 90 20.28 8.65 11.47
C GLU A 90 20.97 7.32 11.25
N ILE A 91 21.15 6.96 9.98
CA ILE A 91 21.91 5.78 9.53
C ILE A 91 23.04 6.27 8.63
N ASP A 92 24.26 5.84 8.94
CA ASP A 92 25.41 6.10 8.07
C ASP A 92 25.35 5.22 6.82
N PHE A 93 25.31 5.86 5.66
CA PHE A 93 25.38 5.18 4.36
C PHE A 93 26.81 4.97 3.85
N VAL A 94 27.81 5.55 4.52
CA VAL A 94 29.19 5.49 4.05
C VAL A 94 29.72 4.06 4.14
N GLY A 95 30.19 3.55 3.00
CA GLY A 95 30.78 2.21 2.92
C GLY A 95 29.76 1.06 2.97
N GLN A 96 28.47 1.36 3.02
CA GLN A 96 27.42 0.35 3.02
C GLN A 96 26.72 0.24 1.65
N ASN A 97 26.21 -0.95 1.35
CA ASN A 97 25.36 -1.11 0.17
C ASN A 97 24.00 -0.48 0.45
N ILE A 98 23.66 0.60 -0.26
CA ILE A 98 22.38 1.32 -0.11
C ILE A 98 21.14 0.44 -0.32
N ASN A 99 21.31 -0.74 -0.94
CA ASN A 99 20.22 -1.72 -1.08
C ASN A 99 19.93 -2.44 0.23
N ASP A 100 20.86 -2.44 1.17
CA ASP A 100 20.78 -3.18 2.43
C ASP A 100 20.46 -2.29 3.63
N VAL A 101 20.67 -0.98 3.52
CA VAL A 101 20.50 -0.03 4.63
C VAL A 101 19.56 1.12 4.28
N GLY A 102 19.05 1.80 5.29
CA GLY A 102 18.18 2.96 5.17
C GLY A 102 16.78 2.73 5.74
N ILE A 103 16.12 3.83 6.07
CA ILE A 103 14.76 3.82 6.58
C ILE A 103 13.82 3.86 5.40
N ILE A 104 13.04 2.80 5.20
CA ILE A 104 12.05 2.73 4.12
C ILE A 104 10.87 3.63 4.46
N MET A 105 10.56 4.56 3.56
CA MET A 105 9.45 5.52 3.69
C MET A 105 8.67 5.68 2.40
N PHE A 106 7.48 6.26 2.53
CA PHE A 106 6.61 6.68 1.44
C PHE A 106 6.35 8.18 1.58
N PHE A 107 6.28 8.89 0.47
CA PHE A 107 5.89 10.31 0.48
C PHE A 107 4.37 10.50 0.33
N GLU A 108 3.65 9.42 0.08
CA GLU A 108 2.19 9.41 0.08
C GLU A 108 1.69 8.48 1.19
N ARG A 109 0.89 9.02 2.11
CA ARG A 109 0.31 8.31 3.25
C ARG A 109 -0.40 7.02 2.83
N ALA A 110 -1.27 7.10 1.82
CA ALA A 110 -2.04 5.95 1.34
C ALA A 110 -1.17 4.75 0.94
N ARG A 111 0.06 4.99 0.46
CA ARG A 111 1.01 3.93 0.12
C ARG A 111 1.59 3.26 1.35
N ALA A 112 1.90 4.02 2.40
CA ALA A 112 2.36 3.45 3.65
C ALA A 112 1.29 2.54 4.28
N GLU A 113 0.03 2.96 4.26
CA GLU A 113 -1.11 2.21 4.78
C GLU A 113 -1.32 0.87 4.06
N MET A 114 -1.13 0.87 2.74
CA MET A 114 -1.35 -0.32 1.89
C MET A 114 -0.11 -1.20 1.73
N TYR A 115 1.03 -0.78 2.30
CA TYR A 115 2.28 -1.52 2.17
C TYR A 115 2.17 -2.93 2.76
N LEU A 116 2.67 -3.92 2.03
CA LEU A 116 2.62 -5.35 2.37
C LEU A 116 1.18 -5.94 2.47
N LEU A 117 0.20 -5.28 1.90
CA LEU A 117 -1.13 -5.84 1.75
C LEU A 117 -1.27 -6.45 0.35
N GLU A 118 -1.11 -7.76 0.22
CA GLU A 118 -1.37 -8.50 -1.03
C GLU A 118 -2.87 -8.73 -1.25
N SER A 119 -3.61 -8.88 -0.13
CA SER A 119 -5.05 -9.03 -0.10
C SER A 119 -5.59 -8.48 1.22
N LYS A 120 -6.88 -8.23 1.30
CA LYS A 120 -7.57 -7.88 2.54
C LYS A 120 -8.59 -8.95 2.88
N GLU A 121 -8.81 -9.16 4.18
CA GLU A 121 -9.95 -9.97 4.61
C GLU A 121 -11.23 -9.34 4.09
N ASN A 122 -11.42 -8.05 4.34
CA ASN A 122 -12.55 -7.28 3.82
C ASN A 122 -12.09 -5.86 3.49
N GLY A 123 -12.71 -5.23 2.49
CA GLY A 123 -12.54 -3.83 2.15
C GLY A 123 -11.71 -3.56 0.91
N TYR A 124 -11.24 -2.34 0.80
CA TYR A 124 -10.64 -1.76 -0.39
C TYR A 124 -9.11 -1.81 -0.33
N LEU A 125 -8.47 -2.20 -1.43
CA LEU A 125 -7.03 -2.26 -1.61
C LEU A 125 -6.62 -1.49 -2.86
N VAL A 126 -5.58 -0.66 -2.73
CA VAL A 126 -4.95 0.04 -3.86
C VAL A 126 -3.53 -0.47 -4.01
N ARG A 127 -3.11 -0.72 -5.25
CA ARG A 127 -1.73 -1.06 -5.57
C ARG A 127 -1.14 -0.03 -6.53
N TRP A 128 0.15 0.19 -6.39
CA TRP A 128 0.92 1.11 -7.23
C TRP A 128 2.05 0.37 -7.95
N ARG A 129 2.50 0.94 -9.08
CA ARG A 129 3.72 0.53 -9.78
C ARG A 129 4.95 1.15 -9.12
N ASP A 130 6.11 0.68 -9.52
CA ASP A 130 7.41 1.14 -9.03
C ASP A 130 7.64 2.64 -9.25
N ASP A 131 7.11 3.17 -10.36
CA ASP A 131 7.17 4.60 -10.70
C ASP A 131 6.15 5.45 -9.90
N GLY A 132 5.40 4.82 -8.99
CA GLY A 132 4.43 5.50 -8.15
C GLY A 132 3.07 5.72 -8.79
N THR A 133 2.87 5.33 -10.05
CA THR A 133 1.55 5.42 -10.68
C THR A 133 0.63 4.31 -10.16
N LYS A 134 -0.67 4.59 -10.06
CA LYS A 134 -1.67 3.61 -9.62
C LYS A 134 -1.74 2.45 -10.61
N TYR A 135 -1.69 1.21 -10.09
CA TYR A 135 -1.85 0.00 -10.89
C TYR A 135 -3.28 -0.52 -10.87
N CYS A 136 -3.85 -0.73 -9.69
CA CYS A 136 -5.22 -1.20 -9.56
C CYS A 136 -5.89 -0.74 -8.27
N GLU A 137 -7.21 -0.87 -8.27
CA GLU A 137 -8.10 -0.74 -7.13
C GLU A 137 -8.97 -1.99 -7.07
N GLU A 138 -8.97 -2.67 -5.93
CA GLU A 138 -9.65 -3.95 -5.76
C GLU A 138 -10.47 -3.96 -4.47
N ASN A 139 -11.66 -4.55 -4.52
CA ASN A 139 -12.49 -4.80 -3.35
C ASN A 139 -12.40 -6.26 -2.94
N TYR A 140 -12.38 -6.53 -1.63
CA TYR A 140 -12.21 -7.85 -1.04
C TYR A 140 -13.30 -8.18 -0.02
N ILE A 141 -13.74 -9.43 -0.01
CA ILE A 141 -14.54 -10.07 1.04
C ILE A 141 -13.94 -11.46 1.27
N ASN A 142 -13.61 -11.78 2.54
CA ASN A 142 -12.98 -13.04 2.94
C ASN A 142 -11.75 -13.39 2.07
N TYR A 143 -10.82 -12.43 1.92
CA TYR A 143 -9.59 -12.56 1.11
C TYR A 143 -9.81 -12.81 -0.39
N SER A 144 -11.04 -12.74 -0.88
CA SER A 144 -11.38 -12.90 -2.29
C SER A 144 -11.84 -11.57 -2.89
N ARG A 145 -11.44 -11.29 -4.14
CA ARG A 145 -11.95 -10.11 -4.86
C ARG A 145 -13.46 -10.22 -4.99
N ASN A 146 -14.17 -9.19 -4.52
CA ASN A 146 -15.63 -9.08 -4.56
C ASN A 146 -16.02 -7.61 -4.79
N GLY A 147 -16.88 -7.37 -5.77
CA GLY A 147 -17.27 -6.03 -6.20
C GLY A 147 -16.39 -5.47 -7.29
N LEU A 148 -16.56 -4.19 -7.57
CA LEU A 148 -15.88 -3.49 -8.66
C LEU A 148 -14.36 -3.43 -8.42
N CYS A 149 -13.59 -3.92 -9.40
CA CYS A 149 -12.14 -3.78 -9.48
C CYS A 149 -11.79 -2.96 -10.74
N LYS A 150 -10.76 -2.12 -10.61
CA LYS A 150 -10.27 -1.27 -11.69
C LYS A 150 -8.77 -1.43 -11.86
N TYR A 151 -8.33 -1.46 -13.10
CA TYR A 151 -6.92 -1.45 -13.48
C TYR A 151 -6.62 -0.21 -14.32
N TYR A 152 -5.42 0.34 -14.18
CA TYR A 152 -5.06 1.63 -14.76
C TYR A 152 -3.87 1.53 -15.69
N TYR A 153 -3.83 2.35 -16.74
CA TYR A 153 -2.62 2.67 -17.48
C TYR A 153 -1.66 3.50 -16.61
N LYS A 154 -0.40 3.62 -17.01
CA LYS A 154 0.57 4.50 -16.33
C LYS A 154 0.13 5.97 -16.32
N SER A 155 -0.62 6.38 -17.31
CA SER A 155 -1.22 7.72 -17.40
C SER A 155 -2.29 8.01 -16.34
N GLY A 156 -2.70 7.00 -15.55
CA GLY A 156 -3.82 7.11 -14.60
C GLY A 156 -5.21 6.90 -15.20
N ILE A 157 -5.30 6.72 -16.51
CA ILE A 157 -6.55 6.39 -17.20
C ILE A 157 -6.93 4.94 -16.91
N ILE A 158 -8.21 4.68 -16.70
CA ILE A 158 -8.72 3.32 -16.51
C ILE A 158 -8.44 2.51 -17.78
N LYS A 159 -7.80 1.36 -17.61
CA LYS A 159 -7.55 0.37 -18.64
C LYS A 159 -8.67 -0.67 -18.71
N GLU A 160 -9.13 -1.10 -17.55
CA GLU A 160 -10.11 -2.17 -17.39
C GLU A 160 -10.90 -1.95 -16.11
N GLU A 161 -12.19 -2.23 -16.15
CA GLU A 161 -13.02 -2.37 -14.95
C GLU A 161 -13.96 -3.56 -15.11
N ALA A 162 -14.16 -4.30 -14.02
CA ALA A 162 -15.08 -5.44 -13.96
C ALA A 162 -15.55 -5.67 -12.52
N ASP A 163 -16.76 -6.20 -12.37
CA ASP A 163 -17.20 -6.74 -11.11
C ASP A 163 -16.63 -8.15 -10.88
N TYR A 164 -16.22 -8.42 -9.63
CA TYR A 164 -15.72 -9.71 -9.21
C TYR A 164 -16.61 -10.34 -8.15
N LYS A 165 -16.69 -11.67 -8.19
CA LYS A 165 -17.30 -12.48 -7.14
C LYS A 165 -16.40 -13.69 -6.89
N ASN A 166 -15.88 -13.79 -5.65
CA ASN A 166 -14.96 -14.86 -5.24
C ASN A 166 -13.77 -15.05 -6.20
N ASN A 167 -13.10 -13.95 -6.57
CA ASN A 167 -11.98 -13.88 -7.52
C ASN A 167 -12.32 -14.11 -9.00
N TYR A 168 -13.56 -14.39 -9.37
CA TYR A 168 -13.99 -14.55 -10.76
C TYR A 168 -14.65 -13.28 -11.27
N LYS A 169 -14.38 -12.92 -12.52
CA LYS A 169 -15.10 -11.83 -13.19
C LYS A 169 -16.55 -12.24 -13.37
N GLY A 170 -17.46 -11.32 -13.08
CA GLY A 170 -18.90 -11.47 -13.28
C GLY A 170 -19.49 -10.24 -13.96
N GLY A 171 -20.64 -10.39 -14.63
CA GLY A 171 -21.28 -9.28 -15.32
C GLY A 171 -20.45 -8.72 -16.47
N ILE A 172 -20.48 -7.42 -16.66
CA ILE A 172 -19.86 -6.74 -17.80
C ILE A 172 -18.47 -6.22 -17.44
N GLU A 173 -17.46 -6.74 -18.13
CA GLU A 173 -16.11 -6.18 -18.18
C GLU A 173 -16.04 -5.09 -19.23
N LYS A 174 -15.44 -3.95 -18.91
CA LYS A 174 -15.18 -2.86 -19.83
C LYS A 174 -13.70 -2.63 -19.99
N ILE A 175 -13.24 -2.50 -21.23
CA ILE A 175 -11.85 -2.27 -21.59
C ILE A 175 -11.75 -0.96 -22.35
N TYR A 176 -10.81 -0.11 -21.95
CA TYR A 176 -10.59 1.23 -22.49
C TYR A 176 -9.20 1.32 -23.13
N ASN A 177 -9.02 2.23 -24.08
CA ASN A 177 -7.70 2.59 -24.60
C ASN A 177 -7.04 3.67 -23.72
N GLU A 178 -5.77 4.00 -24.05
CA GLU A 178 -5.01 5.02 -23.30
C GLU A 178 -5.58 6.44 -23.39
N LYS A 179 -6.55 6.68 -24.24
CA LYS A 179 -7.31 7.95 -24.33
C LYS A 179 -8.61 7.92 -23.50
N GLY A 180 -8.89 6.82 -22.81
CA GLY A 180 -10.11 6.64 -22.00
C GLY A 180 -11.35 6.29 -22.83
N VAL A 181 -11.19 5.94 -24.10
CA VAL A 181 -12.31 5.53 -24.96
C VAL A 181 -12.58 4.04 -24.73
N LEU A 182 -13.85 3.68 -24.47
CA LEU A 182 -14.31 2.30 -24.37
C LEU A 182 -14.11 1.60 -25.73
N ILE A 183 -13.31 0.53 -25.74
CA ILE A 183 -13.00 -0.23 -26.96
C ILE A 183 -13.60 -1.63 -26.98
N LYS A 184 -13.96 -2.16 -25.80
CA LYS A 184 -14.52 -3.51 -25.71
C LYS A 184 -15.36 -3.67 -24.45
N THR A 185 -16.43 -4.44 -24.58
CA THR A 185 -17.19 -5.02 -23.46
C THR A 185 -17.20 -6.54 -23.59
N ILE A 186 -17.10 -7.24 -22.44
CA ILE A 186 -17.19 -8.70 -22.39
C ILE A 186 -18.22 -9.02 -21.30
N ASP A 187 -19.20 -9.86 -21.67
CA ASP A 187 -20.18 -10.35 -20.71
C ASP A 187 -19.69 -11.68 -20.11
N HIS A 188 -19.42 -11.69 -18.82
CA HIS A 188 -19.04 -12.85 -18.02
C HIS A 188 -20.21 -13.48 -17.27
N THR A 189 -21.45 -13.04 -17.56
CA THR A 189 -22.64 -13.64 -16.97
C THR A 189 -22.74 -15.09 -17.43
N PRO A 190 -22.77 -16.08 -16.53
CA PRO A 190 -22.94 -17.47 -16.96
C PRO A 190 -24.29 -17.60 -17.67
N PRO A 191 -24.36 -18.42 -18.72
CA PRO A 191 -25.61 -18.68 -19.39
C PRO A 191 -26.63 -19.26 -18.39
N PRO A 192 -27.91 -18.96 -18.56
CA PRO A 192 -28.95 -19.50 -17.69
C PRO A 192 -28.89 -21.02 -17.68
N ILE A 193 -28.93 -21.62 -16.49
CA ILE A 193 -28.95 -23.07 -16.35
C ILE A 193 -30.27 -23.57 -16.93
N ASN A 194 -30.18 -24.29 -18.05
CA ASN A 194 -31.36 -24.92 -18.64
C ASN A 194 -31.61 -26.25 -17.92
N TYR A 195 -32.53 -26.26 -16.96
CA TYR A 195 -32.90 -27.45 -16.19
C TYR A 195 -33.66 -28.52 -17.00
N ASP A 196 -34.09 -28.20 -18.24
CA ASP A 196 -34.82 -29.16 -19.07
C ASP A 196 -33.95 -30.32 -19.57
N ASN A 197 -32.64 -30.14 -19.58
CA ASN A 197 -31.67 -31.20 -19.94
C ASN A 197 -31.46 -32.26 -18.83
N TYR A 198 -32.03 -32.10 -17.64
CA TYR A 198 -31.94 -33.03 -16.53
C TYR A 198 -33.20 -33.77 -16.22
N LYS A 199 -34.23 -33.62 -17.06
CA LYS A 199 -35.46 -34.44 -17.00
C LYS A 199 -35.29 -35.67 -17.91
N THR A 200 -34.64 -36.69 -17.37
CA THR A 200 -34.68 -38.07 -17.94
C THR A 200 -35.71 -38.89 -17.21
#